data_1973e89b55fe345dbbf02f6b329a7c5b
#
_entry.id   1973e89b55fe345dbbf02f6b329a7c5b
#
_cell.length_a   1.000
_cell.length_b   1.000
_cell.length_c   1.000
_cell.angle_alpha   90.00
_cell.angle_beta   90.00
_cell.angle_gamma   90.00
#
_symmetry.space_group_name_H-M   'P 1'
#
loop_
_entity.id
_entity.type
_entity.pdbx_description
1 polymer ?
#
loop_
_entity_poly.entity_id
_entity_poly.type
_entity_poly.pdbx_seq_one_letter_code
_entity_poly.pdbx_strand_id
1 'polypeptide(L)' 'MPIISMFYGIIVAMYFLDNKKHKMPHIHVKYQENEAVISIPDGELLEGQIPGNKLKLVMAWIEKFIVMN' A
#
# COMPACT_ATOMS: atom_id res chain seq x y z
N MET A 1 -13.67 -2.48 -4.34
CA MET A 1 -12.32 -2.36 -3.77
C MET A 1 -12.43 -2.02 -2.29
N PRO A 2 -12.01 -2.92 -1.42
CA PRO A 2 -12.12 -2.65 0.00
C PRO A 2 -11.04 -1.69 0.49
N ILE A 3 -11.47 -0.63 1.13
CA ILE A 3 -10.56 0.28 1.81
C ILE A 3 -10.32 -0.29 3.19
N ILE A 4 -9.06 -0.59 3.52
CA ILE A 4 -8.74 -1.24 4.78
C ILE A 4 -8.15 -0.29 5.82
N SER A 5 -7.73 0.89 5.42
CA SER A 5 -7.22 1.86 6.37
C SER A 5 -7.19 3.24 5.76
N MET A 6 -7.33 4.25 6.60
CA MET A 6 -7.21 5.66 6.20
C MET A 6 -6.54 6.39 7.34
N PHE A 7 -5.41 7.04 7.06
CA PHE A 7 -4.67 7.79 8.06
C PHE A 7 -3.82 8.87 7.42
N TYR A 8 -3.76 10.03 8.04
CA TYR A 8 -2.96 11.16 7.57
C TYR A 8 -3.19 11.49 6.09
N GLY A 9 -4.45 11.38 5.64
CA GLY A 9 -4.79 11.64 4.24
C GLY A 9 -4.43 10.51 3.29
N ILE A 10 -3.92 9.41 3.80
CA ILE A 10 -3.55 8.24 3.02
C ILE A 10 -4.69 7.25 3.04
N ILE A 11 -5.03 6.72 1.87
CA ILE A 11 -6.03 5.67 1.74
C ILE A 11 -5.33 4.40 1.31
N VAL A 12 -5.54 3.33 2.08
CA VAL A 12 -4.96 2.03 1.77
C VAL A 12 -6.07 1.06 1.40
N ALA A 13 -5.95 0.46 0.24
CA ALA A 13 -6.90 -0.55 -0.23
C ALA A 13 -6.14 -1.81 -0.59
N MET A 14 -6.74 -2.96 -0.32
CA MET A 14 -6.07 -4.24 -0.53
C MET A 14 -6.70 -5.00 -1.69
N TYR A 15 -5.82 -5.51 -2.55
CA TYR A 15 -6.22 -6.35 -3.68
C TYR A 15 -5.46 -7.66 -3.57
N PHE A 16 -6.19 -8.75 -3.42
CA PHE A 16 -5.54 -10.06 -3.36
C PHE A 16 -5.44 -10.73 -4.72
N LEU A 17 -6.38 -10.46 -5.60
CA LEU A 17 -6.50 -11.21 -6.84
C LEU A 17 -6.44 -10.33 -8.08
N ASP A 18 -5.52 -9.41 -8.10
CA ASP A 18 -5.29 -8.63 -9.30
C ASP A 18 -4.31 -9.40 -10.18
N ASN A 19 -4.85 -10.24 -11.04
CA ASN A 19 -4.05 -11.13 -11.87
C ASN A 19 -3.51 -10.48 -13.11
N LYS A 20 -3.82 -9.23 -13.34
CA LYS A 20 -3.43 -8.58 -14.60
C LYS A 20 -1.98 -8.12 -14.60
N LYS A 21 -1.54 -7.52 -13.51
CA LYS A 21 -0.19 -6.97 -13.44
C LYS A 21 0.65 -7.59 -12.34
N HIS A 22 0.04 -7.86 -11.20
CA HIS A 22 0.78 -8.31 -10.02
C HIS A 22 0.15 -9.57 -9.50
N LYS A 23 0.93 -10.62 -9.46
CA LYS A 23 0.44 -11.94 -9.03
C LYS A 23 0.59 -12.17 -7.53
N MET A 24 1.24 -11.26 -6.83
CA MET A 24 1.44 -11.37 -5.40
C MET A 24 0.49 -10.44 -4.66
N PRO A 25 0.22 -10.70 -3.38
CA PRO A 25 -0.59 -9.79 -2.59
C PRO A 25 0.03 -8.40 -2.57
N HIS A 26 -0.80 -7.40 -2.72
CA HIS A 26 -0.32 -6.03 -2.75
C HIS A 26 -1.41 -5.09 -2.26
N ILE A 27 -1.01 -3.87 -1.89
CA ILE A 27 -1.93 -2.83 -1.50
C ILE A 27 -1.82 -1.66 -2.47
N HIS A 28 -2.92 -0.97 -2.64
CA HIS A 28 -2.97 0.27 -3.40
C HIS A 28 -3.05 1.41 -2.39
N VAL A 29 -2.14 2.34 -2.51
CA VAL A 29 -2.03 3.48 -1.59
C VAL A 29 -2.31 4.74 -2.37
N LYS A 30 -3.19 5.57 -1.86
CA LYS A 30 -3.51 6.83 -2.52
C LYS A 30 -3.33 7.98 -1.54
N TYR A 31 -2.64 9.01 -1.99
CA TYR A 31 -2.45 10.22 -1.23
C TYR A 31 -2.63 11.41 -2.17
N GLN A 32 -3.73 12.15 -1.99
CA GLN A 32 -4.08 13.25 -2.88
C GLN A 32 -4.16 12.76 -4.32
N GLU A 33 -3.32 13.24 -5.22
CA GLU A 33 -3.34 12.84 -6.63
C GLU A 33 -2.35 11.72 -6.93
N ASN A 34 -1.58 11.30 -5.92
CA ASN A 34 -0.55 10.29 -6.10
C ASN A 34 -1.08 8.92 -5.72
N GLU A 35 -0.64 7.91 -6.45
CA GLU A 35 -0.97 6.53 -6.17
C GLU A 35 0.27 5.67 -6.25
N ALA A 36 0.29 4.60 -5.45
CA ALA A 36 1.39 3.65 -5.47
C ALA A 36 0.85 2.26 -5.21
N VAL A 37 1.52 1.26 -5.77
CA VAL A 37 1.22 -0.15 -5.53
C VAL A 37 2.42 -0.74 -4.81
N ILE A 38 2.16 -1.36 -3.66
CA ILE A 38 3.22 -1.84 -2.79
C ILE A 38 2.96 -3.30 -2.45
N SER A 39 3.96 -4.14 -2.65
CA SER A 39 3.83 -5.56 -2.34
C SER A 39 3.80 -5.78 -0.84
N ILE A 40 3.12 -6.83 -0.41
CA ILE A 40 3.08 -7.22 0.99
C ILE A 40 3.47 -8.69 1.10
N PRO A 41 4.19 -9.06 2.14
CA PRO A 41 4.65 -8.27 3.27
C PRO A 41 5.94 -7.49 3.04
N ASP A 42 6.54 -7.61 1.86
CA ASP A 42 7.88 -7.08 1.60
C ASP A 42 7.96 -5.56 1.63
N GLY A 43 6.87 -4.88 1.31
CA GLY A 43 6.89 -3.43 1.27
C GLY A 43 7.61 -2.85 0.06
N GLU A 44 7.69 -3.61 -1.03
CA GLU A 44 8.36 -3.15 -2.23
C GLU A 44 7.44 -2.30 -3.09
N LEU A 45 7.94 -1.16 -3.54
CA LEU A 45 7.17 -0.29 -4.43
C LEU A 45 7.15 -0.89 -5.83
N LEU A 46 5.99 -1.30 -6.29
CA LEU A 46 5.83 -1.94 -7.59
C LEU A 46 5.49 -0.96 -8.69
N GLU A 47 4.64 0.02 -8.40
CA GLU A 47 4.24 1.03 -9.37
C GLU A 47 3.93 2.34 -8.68
N GLY A 48 4.04 3.43 -9.42
CA GLY A 48 3.67 4.75 -8.94
C GLY A 48 4.62 5.30 -7.91
N GLN A 49 4.18 6.34 -7.22
CA GLN A 49 4.99 6.92 -6.15
C GLN A 49 4.11 7.82 -5.30
N ILE A 50 4.53 8.01 -4.05
CA ILE A 50 3.93 8.95 -3.12
C ILE A 50 5.07 9.67 -2.40
N PRO A 51 4.81 10.85 -1.80
CA PRO A 51 5.88 11.57 -1.10
C PRO A 51 6.57 10.68 -0.06
N GLY A 52 7.89 10.85 0.06
CA GLY A 52 8.70 9.99 0.92
C GLY A 52 8.23 9.94 2.37
N ASN A 53 7.82 11.10 2.92
CA ASN A 53 7.35 11.12 4.30
C ASN A 53 6.04 10.33 4.46
N LYS A 54 5.21 10.29 3.44
CA LYS A 54 3.97 9.49 3.48
C LYS A 54 4.28 8.03 3.24
N LEU A 55 5.24 7.75 2.37
CA LEU A 55 5.66 6.37 2.13
C LEU A 55 6.18 5.72 3.41
N LYS A 56 6.91 6.47 4.22
CA LYS A 56 7.38 5.95 5.50
C LYS A 56 6.24 5.56 6.42
N LEU A 57 5.17 6.34 6.42
CA LEU A 57 3.99 6.02 7.22
C LEU A 57 3.34 4.72 6.74
N VAL A 58 3.28 4.53 5.43
CA VAL A 58 2.72 3.30 4.86
C VAL A 58 3.59 2.11 5.21
N MET A 59 4.90 2.24 5.14
CA MET A 59 5.80 1.16 5.49
C MET A 59 5.65 0.78 6.96
N ALA A 60 5.50 1.76 7.84
CA ALA A 60 5.26 1.49 9.25
C ALA A 60 3.93 0.78 9.45
N TRP A 61 2.92 1.16 8.69
CA TRP A 61 1.61 0.53 8.76
C TRP A 61 1.70 -0.95 8.35
N ILE A 62 2.41 -1.23 7.25
CA ILE A 62 2.58 -2.61 6.79
C ILE A 62 3.28 -3.43 7.86
N GLU A 63 4.34 -2.90 8.44
CA GLU A 63 5.07 -3.63 9.45
C GLU A 63 4.21 -3.91 10.67
N LYS A 64 3.44 -2.94 11.11
CA LYS A 64 2.62 -3.09 12.31
C LYS A 64 1.44 -4.04 12.10
N PHE A 65 0.74 -3.92 10.99
CA PHE A 65 -0.51 -4.63 10.81
C PHE A 65 -0.42 -5.88 9.95
N ILE A 66 0.66 -6.06 9.23
CA ILE A 66 0.80 -7.19 8.32
C ILE A 66 1.97 -8.08 8.73
N VAL A 67 3.12 -7.49 9.00
CA VAL A 67 4.34 -8.26 9.27
C VAL A 67 4.48 -8.61 10.74
N MET A 68 4.19 -7.68 11.61
CA MET A 68 4.45 -7.84 13.05
C MET A 68 3.43 -8.69 13.79
N ASN A 69 2.40 -9.11 13.15
CA ASN A 69 1.39 -9.92 13.85
C ASN A 69 1.83 -11.37 14.01
#